data_6f6d68e41b34e5c8d4b1a1034bc8c449
#
_entry.id   6f6d68e41b34e5c8d4b1a1034bc8c449
#
_cell.length_a   1.000
_cell.length_b   1.000
_cell.length_c   1.000
_cell.angle_alpha   90.00
_cell.angle_beta   90.00
_cell.angle_gamma   90.00
#
_symmetry.space_group_name_H-M   'P 1'
#
loop_
_entity.id
_entity.type
_entity.pdbx_description
1 polymer ?
#
loop_
_entity_poly.entity_id
_entity_poly.type
_entity_poly.pdbx_seq_one_letter_code
_entity_poly.pdbx_strand_id
1 'polypeptide(L)'
;MYLQIGDRVLTVQMAENTSVQALFELLADGPLTLDMSDYAGMEKEASLPETLPENNEPMNTVAGDVILYQGRTFVIYYSTNSWSLTPLGKVQDVTAEELRELLGGGDVSVTLSLTNLLEDEASNEGEHHKGI
;
A
#
# COMPACT_ATOMS: atom_id res chain seq x y z
N MET A 1 -2.59 5.84 5.64
CA MET A 1 -3.14 4.77 4.78
C MET A 1 -2.77 3.42 5.36
N TYR A 2 -3.59 2.42 5.09
CA TYR A 2 -3.38 1.06 5.56
C TYR A 2 -3.35 0.09 4.40
N LEU A 3 -2.56 -0.97 4.54
CA LEU A 3 -2.51 -2.08 3.59
C LEU A 3 -2.94 -3.34 4.33
N GLN A 4 -4.02 -3.96 3.88
CA GLN A 4 -4.47 -5.24 4.43
C GLN A 4 -4.01 -6.38 3.52
N ILE A 5 -3.27 -7.31 4.11
CA ILE A 5 -2.77 -8.51 3.43
C ILE A 5 -3.21 -9.71 4.27
N GLY A 6 -4.23 -10.43 3.81
CA GLY A 6 -4.85 -11.47 4.60
C GLY A 6 -5.44 -10.91 5.89
N ASP A 7 -5.02 -11.43 7.03
CA ASP A 7 -5.46 -10.98 8.36
C ASP A 7 -4.50 -9.98 9.02
N ARG A 8 -3.50 -9.48 8.26
CA ARG A 8 -2.55 -8.47 8.73
C ARG A 8 -2.87 -7.11 8.12
N VAL A 9 -2.76 -6.08 8.93
CA VAL A 9 -2.86 -4.68 8.47
C VAL A 9 -1.56 -3.98 8.76
N LEU A 10 -0.99 -3.37 7.73
CA LEU A 10 0.23 -2.57 7.82
C LEU A 10 -0.14 -1.09 7.73
N THR A 11 0.51 -0.27 8.54
CA THR A 11 0.38 1.19 8.49
C THR A 11 1.41 1.75 7.53
N VAL A 12 0.99 2.67 6.68
CA VAL A 12 1.88 3.37 5.75
C VAL A 12 1.95 4.85 6.15
N GLN A 13 3.14 5.32 6.43
CA GLN A 13 3.39 6.74 6.61
C GLN A 13 3.48 7.37 5.22
N MET A 14 2.55 8.27 4.91
CA MET A 14 2.42 8.83 3.57
C MET A 14 3.32 10.03 3.35
N ALA A 15 3.86 10.16 2.15
CA ALA A 15 4.52 11.37 1.68
C ALA A 15 3.50 12.49 1.48
N GLU A 16 3.99 13.72 1.34
CA GLU A 16 3.15 14.88 1.08
C GLU A 16 3.41 15.35 -0.36
N ASN A 17 2.53 14.96 -1.28
CA ASN A 17 2.59 15.38 -2.68
C ASN A 17 1.21 15.24 -3.34
N THR A 18 1.08 15.73 -4.56
CA THR A 18 -0.20 15.69 -5.29
C THR A 18 -0.61 14.25 -5.66
N SER A 19 0.35 13.35 -5.82
CA SER A 19 0.06 11.94 -6.08
C SER A 19 -0.65 11.29 -4.90
N VAL A 20 -0.17 11.56 -3.69
CA VAL A 20 -0.79 11.06 -2.44
C VAL A 20 -2.18 11.65 -2.26
N GLN A 21 -2.35 12.95 -2.53
CA GLN A 21 -3.67 13.61 -2.45
C GLN A 21 -4.67 12.95 -3.39
N ALA A 22 -4.26 12.68 -4.63
CA ALA A 22 -5.11 12.01 -5.61
C ALA A 22 -5.45 10.57 -5.20
N LEU A 23 -4.48 9.86 -4.61
CA LEU A 23 -4.73 8.52 -4.07
C LEU A 23 -5.76 8.55 -2.94
N PHE A 24 -5.66 9.53 -2.04
CA PHE A 24 -6.64 9.70 -0.96
C PHE A 24 -8.04 9.98 -1.50
N GLU A 25 -8.16 10.79 -2.54
CA GLU A 25 -9.45 11.05 -3.21
C GLU A 25 -10.02 9.77 -3.80
N LEU A 26 -9.18 8.94 -4.42
CA LEU A 26 -9.59 7.65 -4.96
C LEU A 26 -10.10 6.72 -3.85
N LEU A 27 -9.44 6.69 -2.70
CA LEU A 27 -9.80 5.84 -1.57
C LEU A 27 -10.96 6.41 -0.74
N ALA A 28 -11.35 7.68 -0.95
CA ALA A 28 -12.47 8.29 -0.24
C ALA A 28 -13.79 7.58 -0.56
N ASP A 29 -13.90 6.96 -1.72
CA ASP A 29 -15.09 6.21 -2.12
C ASP A 29 -15.14 4.80 -1.52
N GLY A 30 -14.10 4.37 -0.86
CA GLY A 30 -14.01 3.07 -0.20
C GLY A 30 -12.67 2.39 -0.43
N PRO A 31 -12.44 1.24 0.24
CA PRO A 31 -11.23 0.47 0.06
C PRO A 31 -11.05 -0.03 -1.37
N LEU A 32 -9.81 -0.16 -1.79
CA LEU A 32 -9.43 -0.64 -3.12
C LEU A 32 -8.56 -1.88 -2.98
N THR A 33 -9.03 -3.01 -3.52
CA THR A 33 -8.26 -4.24 -3.53
C THR A 33 -7.52 -4.40 -4.85
N LEU A 34 -6.22 -4.62 -4.76
CA LEU A 34 -5.34 -4.82 -5.90
C LEU A 34 -4.80 -6.25 -5.90
N ASP A 35 -4.87 -6.91 -7.05
CA ASP A 35 -4.18 -8.18 -7.25
C ASP A 35 -2.78 -7.85 -7.77
N MET A 36 -1.81 -7.95 -6.88
CA MET A 36 -0.43 -7.53 -7.16
C MET A 36 0.41 -8.70 -7.64
N SER A 37 1.20 -8.45 -8.67
CA SER A 37 2.12 -9.43 -9.26
C SER A 37 3.55 -9.15 -8.85
N ASP A 38 4.35 -10.21 -8.75
CA ASP A 38 5.77 -10.08 -8.46
C ASP A 38 6.54 -9.59 -9.70
N TYR A 39 7.46 -8.64 -9.50
CA TYR A 39 8.34 -8.18 -10.55
C TYR A 39 9.79 -8.37 -10.12
N ALA A 40 10.51 -9.21 -10.85
CA ALA A 40 11.95 -9.45 -10.71
C ALA A 40 12.43 -9.83 -9.30
N GLY A 41 11.53 -10.32 -8.42
CA GLY A 41 11.87 -10.65 -7.04
C GLY A 41 12.23 -9.44 -6.18
N MET A 42 11.84 -8.22 -6.60
CA MET A 42 12.16 -6.97 -5.91
C MET A 42 10.92 -6.24 -5.38
N GLU A 43 9.79 -6.43 -6.05
CA GLU A 43 8.60 -5.62 -5.80
C GLU A 43 7.32 -6.33 -6.16
N LYS A 44 6.22 -5.88 -5.55
CA LYS A 44 4.86 -6.23 -5.97
C LYS A 44 4.26 -5.03 -6.66
N GLU A 45 3.57 -5.24 -7.79
CA GLU A 45 2.97 -4.18 -8.57
C GLU A 45 1.57 -4.50 -9.05
N ALA A 46 0.75 -3.47 -9.19
CA ALA A 46 -0.59 -3.55 -9.79
C ALA A 46 -1.00 -2.20 -10.34
N SER A 47 -1.80 -2.22 -11.40
CA SER A 47 -2.35 -0.98 -11.97
C SER A 47 -3.49 -0.46 -11.12
N LEU A 48 -3.48 0.86 -10.89
CA LEU A 48 -4.60 1.57 -10.28
C LEU A 48 -5.72 1.76 -11.32
N PRO A 49 -6.98 1.96 -10.89
CA PRO A 49 -8.09 2.16 -11.81
C PRO A 49 -8.02 3.48 -12.58
N GLU A 50 -7.22 4.45 -12.10
CA GLU A 50 -7.05 5.73 -12.79
C GLU A 50 -5.61 6.24 -12.67
N THR A 51 -5.23 7.15 -13.56
CA THR A 51 -3.91 7.77 -13.57
C THR A 51 -3.85 8.90 -12.56
N LEU A 52 -2.80 8.93 -11.76
CA LEU A 52 -2.55 9.96 -10.75
C LEU A 52 -1.44 10.90 -11.22
N PRO A 53 -1.38 12.13 -10.67
CA PRO A 53 -0.25 13.03 -10.96
C PRO A 53 1.09 12.39 -10.58
N GLU A 54 2.12 12.66 -11.36
CA GLU A 54 3.48 12.19 -11.07
C GLU A 54 4.26 13.25 -10.32
N ASN A 55 5.10 12.80 -9.39
CA ASN A 55 6.05 13.62 -8.65
C ASN A 55 7.39 12.90 -8.61
N ASN A 56 7.91 12.56 -9.78
CA ASN A 56 9.11 11.73 -9.91
C ASN A 56 10.35 12.42 -9.36
N GLU A 57 11.14 11.66 -8.62
CA GLU A 57 12.44 12.10 -8.12
C GLU A 57 13.41 10.91 -8.13
N PRO A 58 14.73 11.14 -8.20
CA PRO A 58 15.69 10.06 -8.06
C PRO A 58 15.56 9.43 -6.68
N MET A 59 15.39 8.10 -6.65
CA MET A 59 15.21 7.36 -5.39
C MET A 59 16.10 6.14 -5.34
N ASN A 60 16.61 5.85 -4.15
CA ASN A 60 17.20 4.56 -3.81
C ASN A 60 16.19 3.88 -2.89
N THR A 61 15.39 2.98 -3.45
CA THR A 61 14.35 2.32 -2.67
C THR A 61 14.92 1.28 -1.73
N VAL A 62 14.19 1.04 -0.65
CA VAL A 62 14.46 -0.03 0.30
C VAL A 62 13.15 -0.77 0.58
N ALA A 63 13.23 -1.91 1.25
CA ALA A 63 12.03 -2.66 1.61
C ALA A 63 11.08 -1.78 2.43
N GLY A 64 9.80 -1.79 2.07
CA GLY A 64 8.77 -0.97 2.69
C GLY A 64 8.43 0.31 1.94
N ASP A 65 9.21 0.68 0.93
CA ASP A 65 8.87 1.85 0.11
C ASP A 65 7.65 1.56 -0.76
N VAL A 66 6.68 2.47 -0.71
CA VAL A 66 5.46 2.43 -1.50
C VAL A 66 5.55 3.53 -2.55
N ILE A 67 5.41 3.16 -3.81
CA ILE A 67 5.79 3.98 -4.96
C ILE A 67 4.67 4.01 -5.98
N LEU A 68 4.57 5.13 -6.71
CA LEU A 68 3.78 5.24 -7.93
C LEU A 68 4.73 5.26 -9.12
N TYR A 69 4.55 4.34 -10.05
CA TYR A 69 5.35 4.26 -11.25
C TYR A 69 4.52 4.69 -12.47
N GLN A 70 5.03 5.66 -13.22
CA GLN A 70 4.39 6.18 -14.44
C GLN A 70 2.93 6.61 -14.24
N GLY A 71 2.60 7.14 -13.05
CA GLY A 71 1.30 7.68 -12.74
C GLY A 71 0.19 6.67 -12.51
N ARG A 72 0.42 5.39 -12.74
CA ARG A 72 -0.66 4.40 -12.68
C ARG A 72 -0.32 3.09 -11.97
N THR A 73 0.93 2.72 -11.83
CA THR A 73 1.32 1.47 -11.20
C THR A 73 1.63 1.69 -9.72
N PHE A 74 0.89 1.02 -8.85
CA PHE A 74 1.11 1.02 -7.41
C PHE A 74 2.12 -0.09 -7.10
N VAL A 75 3.19 0.26 -6.39
CA VAL A 75 4.34 -0.64 -6.17
C VAL A 75 4.68 -0.68 -4.69
N ILE A 76 4.93 -1.89 -4.17
CA ILE A 76 5.48 -2.11 -2.84
C ILE A 76 6.84 -2.80 -3.01
N TYR A 77 7.91 -2.12 -2.60
CA TYR A 77 9.25 -2.71 -2.66
C TYR A 77 9.52 -3.58 -1.43
N TYR A 78 10.13 -4.72 -1.66
CA TYR A 78 10.69 -5.55 -0.59
C TYR A 78 12.17 -5.85 -0.80
N SER A 79 12.81 -5.10 -1.71
CA SER A 79 14.24 -5.12 -2.03
C SER A 79 14.68 -3.73 -2.44
N THR A 80 15.91 -3.58 -2.93
CA THR A 80 16.47 -2.27 -3.30
C THR A 80 16.43 -2.06 -4.81
N ASN A 81 16.25 -0.79 -5.21
CA ASN A 81 16.29 -0.37 -6.61
C ASN A 81 16.66 1.11 -6.66
N SER A 82 17.22 1.57 -7.77
CA SER A 82 17.56 2.98 -8.00
C SER A 82 16.92 3.42 -9.31
N TRP A 83 15.97 4.34 -9.22
CA TRP A 83 15.22 4.80 -10.38
C TRP A 83 14.58 6.17 -10.10
N SER A 84 14.01 6.77 -11.13
CA SER A 84 13.19 7.98 -10.98
C SER A 84 11.75 7.54 -10.72
N LEU A 85 11.24 7.76 -9.50
CA LEU A 85 9.97 7.25 -9.04
C LEU A 85 9.23 8.30 -8.22
N THR A 86 7.91 8.16 -8.11
CA THR A 86 7.10 9.01 -7.26
C THR A 86 6.90 8.35 -5.90
N PRO A 87 7.38 8.94 -4.80
CA PRO A 87 7.16 8.38 -3.47
C PRO A 87 5.70 8.55 -3.04
N LEU A 88 5.09 7.48 -2.55
CA LEU A 88 3.77 7.51 -1.93
C LEU A 88 3.87 7.41 -0.42
N GLY A 89 4.75 6.58 0.09
CA GLY A 89 4.90 6.40 1.51
C GLY A 89 5.86 5.29 1.90
N LYS A 90 5.84 4.95 3.19
CA LYS A 90 6.71 3.92 3.74
C LYS A 90 5.96 3.08 4.77
N VAL A 91 6.02 1.77 4.61
CA VAL A 91 5.42 0.83 5.55
C VAL A 91 6.14 0.93 6.90
N GLN A 92 5.36 1.00 7.98
CA GLN A 92 5.87 1.15 9.35
C GLN A 92 5.83 -0.17 10.11
N ASP A 93 6.69 -0.28 11.12
CA ASP A 93 6.66 -1.36 12.12
C ASP A 93 6.73 -2.78 11.53
N VAL A 94 7.48 -2.93 10.45
CA VAL A 94 7.69 -4.23 9.81
C VAL A 94 9.15 -4.31 9.35
N THR A 95 9.77 -5.48 9.52
CA THR A 95 11.10 -5.72 8.98
C THR A 95 11.02 -6.08 7.49
N ALA A 96 12.12 -5.95 6.77
CA ALA A 96 12.21 -6.38 5.39
C ALA A 96 11.85 -7.87 5.22
N GLU A 97 12.29 -8.69 6.16
CA GLU A 97 12.03 -10.13 6.16
C GLU A 97 10.55 -10.44 6.38
N GLU A 98 9.91 -9.77 7.36
CA GLU A 98 8.48 -9.92 7.61
C GLU A 98 7.65 -9.47 6.39
N LEU A 99 8.04 -8.37 5.78
CA LEU A 99 7.34 -7.86 4.60
C LEU A 99 7.44 -8.83 3.43
N ARG A 100 8.61 -9.41 3.22
CA ARG A 100 8.84 -10.42 2.18
C ARG A 100 7.97 -11.66 2.42
N GLU A 101 7.85 -12.11 3.65
CA GLU A 101 7.00 -13.23 4.02
C GLU A 101 5.52 -12.93 3.77
N LEU A 102 5.06 -11.74 4.16
CA LEU A 102 3.67 -11.32 3.97
C LEU A 102 3.28 -11.22 2.48
N LEU A 103 4.17 -10.66 1.67
CA LEU A 103 3.93 -10.49 0.24
C LEU A 103 4.08 -11.80 -0.54
N GLY A 104 4.90 -12.72 -0.04
CA GLY A 104 5.10 -14.02 -0.66
C GLY A 104 5.90 -14.00 -1.95
N GLY A 105 6.01 -15.14 -2.60
CA GLY A 105 6.82 -15.31 -3.82
C GLY A 105 6.06 -15.15 -5.13
N GLY A 106 4.75 -14.98 -5.10
CA GLY A 106 3.90 -14.88 -6.29
C GLY A 106 2.90 -13.74 -6.16
N ASP A 107 1.74 -13.93 -6.75
CA ASP A 107 0.66 -12.94 -6.69
C ASP A 107 0.11 -12.83 -5.28
N VAL A 108 -0.27 -11.62 -4.89
CA VAL A 108 -0.84 -11.35 -3.58
C VAL A 108 -1.94 -10.30 -3.71
N SER A 109 -3.02 -10.50 -2.96
CA SER A 109 -4.11 -9.53 -2.91
C SER A 109 -3.85 -8.55 -1.76
N VAL A 110 -3.86 -7.26 -2.05
CA VAL A 110 -3.62 -6.19 -1.08
C VAL A 110 -4.76 -5.18 -1.14
N THR A 111 -5.35 -4.87 0.00
CA THR A 111 -6.42 -3.87 0.08
C THR A 111 -5.88 -2.57 0.67
N LEU A 112 -6.02 -1.49 -0.09
CA LEU A 112 -5.67 -0.13 0.32
C LEU A 112 -6.88 0.51 0.98
N SER A 113 -6.69 1.15 2.13
CA SER A 113 -7.78 1.81 2.85
C SER A 113 -7.28 3.02 3.63
N LEU A 114 -8.16 4.01 3.81
CA LEU A 114 -7.90 5.16 4.68
C LEU A 114 -8.13 4.82 6.15
N THR A 115 -8.84 3.73 6.43
CA THR A 115 -9.11 3.27 7.79
C THR A 115 -8.57 1.86 8.00
N ASN A 116 -8.29 1.50 9.26
CA ASN A 116 -7.89 0.14 9.59
C ASN A 116 -9.13 -0.75 9.62
N LEU A 117 -9.32 -1.55 8.57
CA LEU A 117 -10.52 -2.36 8.38
C LEU A 117 -10.72 -3.39 9.48
N LEU A 118 -9.66 -3.97 10.03
CA LEU A 118 -9.76 -4.95 11.11
C LEU A 118 -10.17 -4.30 12.43
N GLU A 119 -9.69 -3.08 12.73
CA GLU A 119 -10.12 -2.33 13.89
C GLU A 119 -11.58 -1.90 13.78
N ASP A 120 -12.00 -1.44 12.58
CA ASP A 120 -13.36 -1.04 12.31
C ASP A 120 -14.31 -2.22 12.51
N GLU A 121 -13.98 -3.40 12.04
CA GLU A 121 -14.77 -4.61 12.25
C GLU A 121 -14.86 -4.97 13.74
N ALA A 122 -13.77 -4.93 14.47
CA ALA A 122 -13.73 -5.19 15.90
C ALA A 122 -14.55 -4.16 16.68
N SER A 123 -14.45 -2.88 16.33
CA SER A 123 -15.24 -1.81 16.94
C SER A 123 -16.72 -2.00 16.70
N ASN A 124 -17.12 -2.36 15.50
CA ASN A 124 -18.52 -2.61 15.15
C ASN A 124 -19.08 -3.80 15.95
N GLU A 125 -18.32 -4.88 16.08
CA GLU A 125 -18.71 -6.03 16.90
C GLU A 125 -18.87 -5.64 18.36
N GLY A 126 -17.96 -4.82 18.90
CA GLY A 126 -18.04 -4.32 20.26
C GLY A 126 -19.28 -3.47 20.49
N GLU A 127 -19.60 -2.60 19.56
CA GLU A 127 -20.81 -1.76 19.62
C GLU A 127 -22.08 -2.61 19.56
N HIS A 128 -22.09 -3.62 18.70
CA HIS A 128 -23.21 -4.55 18.60
C HIS A 128 -23.47 -5.27 19.94
N HIS A 129 -22.44 -5.76 20.59
CA HIS A 129 -22.55 -6.39 21.90
C HIS A 129 -23.05 -5.44 22.98
N LYS A 130 -22.62 -4.19 22.94
CA LYS A 130 -23.06 -3.16 23.89
C LYS A 130 -24.54 -2.77 23.70
N GLY A 131 -25.02 -2.92 22.49
CA GLY A 131 -26.42 -2.60 22.16
C GLY A 131 -27.42 -3.64 22.58
N ILE A 132 -26.97 -4.75 23.10
CA ILE A 132 -27.82 -5.81 23.62
C ILE A 132 -28.09 -5.60 25.09
#